data_4f875fa3469a644a898118d7e12b89c1
#
_entry.id   4f875fa3469a644a898118d7e12b89c1
#
_cell.length_a   1.000
_cell.length_b   1.000
_cell.length_c   1.000
_cell.angle_alpha   90.00
_cell.angle_beta   90.00
_cell.angle_gamma   90.00
#
_symmetry.space_group_name_H-M   'P 1'
#
loop_
_entity.id
_entity.type
_entity.pdbx_description
1 polymer ?
#
loop_
_entity_poly.entity_id
_entity_poly.type
_entity_poly.pdbx_seq_one_letter_code
_entity_poly.pdbx_strand_id
1 'polypeptide(L)'
;MRLSRSSAWALLPLTVLLAAAGYRHAPTAATPPVADFTQGIITTRVSLPGNPYDKLLNRIDPTKGNIQGQIQQLAASLTVTEQQQFQAAAANLSPAMTIGALMLPRKGTLYCRGKEVRATTDALTYHLENYFNNATNKGLLRIASQSVPQNVNYTYDAASVERSWQSIVVTTTDYTVRPTTETELVAGYPSQKTTYTIKPGAAGSTPEGPGQLPSKPVALDVWTSKQIPQSLNFAHPVYVNEANGITRLVVYFDKERKQQMRYEFTNVQAKPVTDQDLKVTTTAPVLDYAKDAAQIGMKTMALMFGGGPKASSNSDE
;
A
#
# COMPACT_ATOMS: atom_id res chain seq x y z
N MET A 1 -14.80 13.20 -86.38
CA MET A 1 -15.30 11.92 -86.92
C MET A 1 -16.01 11.19 -85.84
N ARG A 2 -17.33 11.04 -85.94
CA ARG A 2 -18.27 10.03 -85.42
C ARG A 2 -18.28 9.83 -83.85
N LEU A 3 -19.37 10.30 -83.18
CA LEU A 3 -20.63 9.56 -82.88
C LEU A 3 -20.40 8.45 -81.83
N SER A 4 -21.02 8.42 -80.78
CA SER A 4 -22.38 8.37 -80.24
C SER A 4 -22.39 7.22 -79.24
N ARG A 5 -22.97 7.27 -78.11
CA ARG A 5 -24.36 6.89 -77.79
C ARG A 5 -24.64 6.99 -76.31
N SER A 6 -25.67 7.68 -76.01
CA SER A 6 -26.51 7.66 -74.88
C SER A 6 -26.84 6.25 -74.36
N SER A 7 -26.86 6.10 -73.05
CA SER A 7 -27.78 5.17 -72.41
C SER A 7 -28.15 5.74 -71.03
N ALA A 8 -29.37 6.23 -70.97
CA ALA A 8 -30.09 6.55 -69.77
C ALA A 8 -30.42 5.24 -69.06
N TRP A 9 -30.12 5.17 -67.77
CA TRP A 9 -30.68 4.17 -66.84
C TRP A 9 -31.38 4.88 -65.68
N ALA A 10 -32.60 4.47 -65.55
CA ALA A 10 -33.68 4.95 -64.75
C ALA A 10 -33.31 5.14 -63.26
N LEU A 11 -33.76 6.24 -62.72
CA LEU A 11 -33.96 6.51 -61.32
C LEU A 11 -35.03 5.56 -60.72
N LEU A 12 -34.64 4.70 -59.83
CA LEU A 12 -35.55 4.03 -58.88
C LEU A 12 -35.34 4.68 -57.52
N PRO A 13 -36.34 5.25 -56.88
CA PRO A 13 -36.24 5.72 -55.50
C PRO A 13 -36.34 4.50 -54.56
N LEU A 14 -35.22 4.12 -53.97
CA LEU A 14 -35.18 3.17 -52.90
C LEU A 14 -35.62 3.89 -51.61
N THR A 15 -36.89 3.83 -51.32
CA THR A 15 -37.47 4.20 -50.03
C THR A 15 -36.96 3.24 -48.97
N VAL A 16 -35.87 3.63 -48.28
CA VAL A 16 -35.43 2.94 -47.06
C VAL A 16 -36.44 3.27 -45.99
N LEU A 17 -37.32 2.35 -45.70
CA LEU A 17 -38.11 2.30 -44.44
C LEU A 17 -37.12 2.19 -43.27
N LEU A 18 -36.80 3.31 -42.63
CA LEU A 18 -36.20 3.33 -41.33
C LEU A 18 -37.25 2.81 -40.33
N ALA A 19 -37.27 1.50 -40.12
CA ALA A 19 -37.89 0.92 -38.98
C ALA A 19 -37.12 1.46 -37.75
N ALA A 20 -37.67 2.47 -37.08
CA ALA A 20 -37.26 2.90 -35.78
C ALA A 20 -37.58 1.76 -34.81
N ALA A 21 -36.72 0.72 -34.81
CA ALA A 21 -36.66 -0.23 -33.74
C ALA A 21 -36.22 0.58 -32.50
N GLY A 22 -37.19 0.99 -31.68
CA GLY A 22 -36.94 1.55 -30.38
C GLY A 22 -36.07 0.55 -29.63
N TYR A 23 -34.76 0.81 -29.58
CA TYR A 23 -33.88 0.22 -28.59
C TYR A 23 -34.40 0.67 -27.24
N ARG A 24 -35.34 -0.12 -26.68
CA ARG A 24 -35.60 -0.08 -25.26
C ARG A 24 -34.25 -0.46 -24.63
N HIS A 25 -33.54 0.51 -24.10
CA HIS A 25 -32.46 0.22 -23.15
C HIS A 25 -33.07 -0.69 -22.11
N ALA A 26 -32.71 -1.98 -22.16
CA ALA A 26 -33.01 -2.87 -21.04
C ALA A 26 -32.47 -2.14 -19.81
N PRO A 27 -33.26 -1.99 -18.74
CA PRO A 27 -32.75 -1.38 -17.52
C PRO A 27 -31.51 -2.17 -17.16
N THR A 28 -30.37 -1.47 -17.12
CA THR A 28 -29.10 -2.06 -16.66
C THR A 28 -29.41 -2.66 -15.31
N ALA A 29 -29.37 -3.98 -15.19
CA ALA A 29 -29.66 -4.67 -13.94
C ALA A 29 -28.80 -4.00 -12.89
N ALA A 30 -29.42 -3.36 -11.90
CA ALA A 30 -28.70 -2.70 -10.83
C ALA A 30 -27.77 -3.75 -10.22
N THR A 31 -26.47 -3.49 -10.26
CA THR A 31 -25.49 -4.37 -9.62
C THR A 31 -25.94 -4.54 -8.17
N PRO A 32 -26.13 -5.78 -7.70
CA PRO A 32 -26.59 -5.98 -6.34
C PRO A 32 -25.67 -5.24 -5.37
N PRO A 33 -26.20 -4.61 -4.32
CA PRO A 33 -25.40 -3.87 -3.36
C PRO A 33 -24.33 -4.81 -2.78
N VAL A 34 -23.09 -4.35 -2.77
CA VAL A 34 -21.97 -5.08 -2.16
C VAL A 34 -22.24 -5.20 -0.67
N ALA A 35 -22.22 -6.42 -0.13
CA ALA A 35 -22.46 -6.67 1.28
C ALA A 35 -21.34 -6.08 2.15
N ASP A 36 -21.69 -5.70 3.38
CA ASP A 36 -20.72 -5.21 4.36
C ASP A 36 -19.70 -6.30 4.68
N PHE A 37 -18.45 -5.93 4.68
CA PHE A 37 -17.35 -6.82 5.04
C PHE A 37 -17.19 -6.87 6.56
N THR A 38 -17.55 -8.00 7.15
CA THR A 38 -17.46 -8.22 8.60
C THR A 38 -16.37 -9.19 8.99
N GLN A 39 -15.98 -10.08 8.06
CA GLN A 39 -15.02 -11.14 8.30
C GLN A 39 -14.41 -11.61 6.98
N GLY A 40 -13.12 -11.91 6.97
CA GLY A 40 -12.45 -12.46 5.79
C GLY A 40 -10.97 -12.14 5.71
N ILE A 41 -10.43 -12.33 4.52
CA ILE A 41 -9.02 -12.10 4.19
C ILE A 41 -8.92 -11.02 3.12
N ILE A 42 -8.05 -10.05 3.37
CA ILE A 42 -7.76 -8.97 2.43
C ILE A 42 -6.28 -9.04 2.05
N THR A 43 -6.00 -9.08 0.76
CA THR A 43 -4.64 -8.93 0.25
C THR A 43 -4.37 -7.47 -0.04
N THR A 44 -3.22 -6.98 0.40
CA THR A 44 -2.80 -5.60 0.22
C THR A 44 -1.53 -5.52 -0.60
N ARG A 45 -1.32 -4.39 -1.25
CA ARG A 45 -0.10 -4.09 -1.98
C ARG A 45 0.36 -2.67 -1.70
N VAL A 46 1.69 -2.51 -1.54
CA VAL A 46 2.36 -1.22 -1.57
C VAL A 46 3.16 -1.13 -2.87
N SER A 47 3.02 -0.03 -3.58
CA SER A 47 3.78 0.30 -4.78
C SER A 47 4.31 1.72 -4.71
N LEU A 48 5.37 1.99 -5.47
CA LEU A 48 6.00 3.31 -5.61
C LEU A 48 5.96 3.71 -7.09
N PRO A 49 4.79 4.13 -7.61
CA PRO A 49 4.66 4.48 -9.01
C PRO A 49 5.68 5.56 -9.42
N GLY A 50 6.36 5.32 -10.54
CA GLY A 50 7.43 6.21 -11.02
C GLY A 50 8.81 5.95 -10.40
N ASN A 51 8.92 5.15 -9.33
CA ASN A 51 10.19 4.76 -8.76
C ASN A 51 10.79 3.57 -9.55
N PRO A 52 12.02 3.66 -10.07
CA PRO A 52 12.64 2.60 -10.88
C PRO A 52 12.82 1.30 -10.10
N TYR A 53 13.02 1.38 -8.79
CA TYR A 53 13.12 0.19 -7.93
C TYR A 53 11.81 -0.59 -7.82
N ASP A 54 10.65 0.04 -8.06
CA ASP A 54 9.35 -0.62 -7.90
C ASP A 54 9.22 -1.87 -8.79
N LYS A 55 9.59 -1.75 -10.07
CA LYS A 55 9.54 -2.87 -11.02
C LYS A 55 10.53 -3.99 -10.67
N LEU A 56 11.73 -3.62 -10.19
CA LEU A 56 12.77 -4.58 -9.85
C LEU A 56 12.41 -5.33 -8.57
N LEU A 57 12.03 -4.61 -7.53
CA LEU A 57 11.72 -5.21 -6.23
C LEU A 57 10.48 -6.09 -6.26
N ASN A 58 9.53 -5.83 -7.16
CA ASN A 58 8.37 -6.70 -7.37
C ASN A 58 8.74 -8.09 -7.95
N ARG A 59 9.96 -8.28 -8.49
CA ARG A 59 10.46 -9.58 -8.95
C ARG A 59 11.09 -10.41 -7.83
N ILE A 60 11.35 -9.80 -6.67
CA ILE A 60 11.89 -10.46 -5.49
C ILE A 60 10.74 -10.99 -4.65
N ASP A 61 10.82 -12.25 -4.26
CA ASP A 61 9.87 -12.89 -3.37
C ASP A 61 10.52 -13.15 -2.00
N PRO A 62 10.28 -12.30 -0.99
CA PRO A 62 10.90 -12.46 0.32
C PRO A 62 10.54 -13.78 0.99
N THR A 63 9.37 -14.35 0.69
CA THR A 63 8.90 -15.61 1.31
C THR A 63 9.71 -16.82 0.89
N LYS A 64 10.44 -16.74 -0.24
CA LYS A 64 11.34 -17.80 -0.72
C LYS A 64 12.72 -17.78 -0.07
N GLY A 65 13.01 -16.80 0.78
CA GLY A 65 14.34 -16.62 1.37
C GLY A 65 15.44 -16.30 0.34
N ASN A 66 16.70 -16.36 0.76
CA ASN A 66 17.87 -16.06 -0.07
C ASN A 66 17.74 -14.76 -0.88
N ILE A 67 17.31 -13.69 -0.23
CA ILE A 67 17.08 -12.37 -0.85
C ILE A 67 18.29 -11.89 -1.64
N GLN A 68 19.50 -12.08 -1.09
CA GLN A 68 20.74 -11.67 -1.75
C GLN A 68 20.94 -12.41 -3.08
N GLY A 69 20.69 -13.71 -3.11
CA GLY A 69 20.76 -14.51 -4.35
C GLY A 69 19.71 -14.07 -5.37
N GLN A 70 18.49 -13.77 -4.92
CA GLN A 70 17.45 -13.22 -5.81
C GLN A 70 17.85 -11.86 -6.40
N ILE A 71 18.46 -10.97 -5.60
CA ILE A 71 18.97 -9.66 -6.08
C ILE A 71 20.08 -9.86 -7.10
N GLN A 72 21.04 -10.77 -6.85
CA GLN A 72 22.13 -11.07 -7.79
C GLN A 72 21.60 -11.63 -9.11
N GLN A 73 20.67 -12.60 -9.06
CA GLN A 73 20.04 -13.16 -10.25
C GLN A 73 19.26 -12.09 -11.03
N LEU A 74 18.54 -11.23 -10.32
CA LEU A 74 17.82 -10.11 -10.94
C LEU A 74 18.80 -9.17 -11.63
N ALA A 75 19.87 -8.74 -10.98
CA ALA A 75 20.88 -7.86 -11.56
C ALA A 75 21.52 -8.47 -12.83
N ALA A 76 21.83 -9.78 -12.78
CA ALA A 76 22.38 -10.52 -13.93
C ALA A 76 21.38 -10.69 -15.09
N SER A 77 20.08 -10.62 -14.80
CA SER A 77 19.01 -10.78 -15.82
C SER A 77 18.63 -9.50 -16.54
N LEU A 78 19.12 -8.33 -16.07
CA LEU A 78 18.81 -7.05 -16.69
C LEU A 78 19.56 -6.87 -18.01
N THR A 79 18.85 -6.46 -19.04
CA THR A 79 19.46 -6.02 -20.30
C THR A 79 20.26 -4.72 -20.10
N VAL A 80 21.23 -4.46 -20.99
CA VAL A 80 22.01 -3.21 -20.96
C VAL A 80 21.09 -1.98 -20.98
N THR A 81 20.05 -2.01 -21.79
CA THR A 81 19.07 -0.92 -21.86
C THR A 81 18.30 -0.73 -20.54
N GLU A 82 17.87 -1.81 -19.89
CA GLU A 82 17.19 -1.73 -18.58
C GLU A 82 18.15 -1.21 -17.51
N GLN A 83 19.43 -1.64 -17.52
CA GLN A 83 20.44 -1.13 -16.58
C GLN A 83 20.65 0.38 -16.76
N GLN A 84 20.78 0.87 -17.99
CA GLN A 84 20.93 2.30 -18.28
C GLN A 84 19.70 3.12 -17.86
N GLN A 85 18.51 2.64 -18.19
CA GLN A 85 17.24 3.28 -17.77
C GLN A 85 17.12 3.32 -16.25
N PHE A 86 17.48 2.24 -15.58
CA PHE A 86 17.47 2.15 -14.14
C PHE A 86 18.45 3.12 -13.50
N GLN A 87 19.71 3.17 -13.98
CA GLN A 87 20.73 4.10 -13.47
C GLN A 87 20.33 5.57 -13.67
N ALA A 88 19.82 5.91 -14.86
CA ALA A 88 19.35 7.27 -15.15
C ALA A 88 18.19 7.69 -14.26
N ALA A 89 17.25 6.78 -14.01
CA ALA A 89 16.10 7.07 -13.15
C ALA A 89 16.49 7.09 -11.65
N ALA A 90 17.38 6.18 -11.22
CA ALA A 90 17.86 6.11 -9.85
C ALA A 90 18.71 7.34 -9.45
N ALA A 91 19.46 7.92 -10.39
CA ALA A 91 20.25 9.14 -10.15
C ALA A 91 19.37 10.34 -9.73
N ASN A 92 18.10 10.34 -10.04
CA ASN A 92 17.14 11.40 -9.70
C ASN A 92 16.37 11.14 -8.40
N LEU A 93 16.59 9.98 -7.75
CA LEU A 93 15.94 9.66 -6.48
C LEU A 93 16.75 10.18 -5.30
N SER A 94 16.05 10.72 -4.30
CA SER A 94 16.68 11.00 -3.02
C SER A 94 17.12 9.70 -2.31
N PRO A 95 18.18 9.74 -1.48
CA PRO A 95 18.57 8.59 -0.65
C PRO A 95 17.40 8.05 0.19
N ALA A 96 16.56 8.92 0.72
CA ALA A 96 15.38 8.54 1.51
C ALA A 96 14.37 7.73 0.69
N MET A 97 14.12 8.09 -0.58
CA MET A 97 13.25 7.33 -1.49
C MET A 97 13.85 5.98 -1.85
N THR A 98 15.15 5.89 -2.00
CA THR A 98 15.85 4.63 -2.28
C THR A 98 15.74 3.68 -1.07
N ILE A 99 16.08 4.16 0.12
CA ILE A 99 15.98 3.38 1.36
C ILE A 99 14.52 2.98 1.60
N GLY A 100 13.58 3.92 1.47
CA GLY A 100 12.15 3.65 1.60
C GLY A 100 11.68 2.56 0.64
N ALA A 101 12.12 2.58 -0.62
CA ALA A 101 11.79 1.54 -1.60
C ALA A 101 12.27 0.15 -1.18
N LEU A 102 13.45 0.05 -0.55
CA LEU A 102 14.01 -1.22 -0.07
C LEU A 102 13.34 -1.72 1.22
N MET A 103 12.92 -0.80 2.08
CA MET A 103 12.36 -1.11 3.41
C MET A 103 10.85 -1.35 3.39
N LEU A 104 10.13 -0.81 2.40
CA LEU A 104 8.68 -0.95 2.35
C LEU A 104 8.25 -2.38 2.02
N PRO A 105 7.34 -2.96 2.82
CA PRO A 105 6.74 -4.24 2.49
C PRO A 105 5.83 -4.08 1.26
N ARG A 106 5.99 -4.97 0.29
CA ARG A 106 5.30 -4.88 -1.00
C ARG A 106 3.93 -5.53 -1.00
N LYS A 107 3.79 -6.58 -0.22
CA LYS A 107 2.56 -7.37 -0.12
C LYS A 107 2.23 -7.60 1.34
N GLY A 108 0.95 -7.63 1.63
CA GLY A 108 0.46 -7.95 2.96
C GLY A 108 -0.86 -8.69 2.90
N THR A 109 -1.22 -9.29 4.00
CA THR A 109 -2.49 -9.98 4.20
C THR A 109 -3.10 -9.52 5.52
N LEU A 110 -4.37 -9.16 5.49
CA LEU A 110 -5.17 -8.84 6.67
C LEU A 110 -6.16 -9.98 6.90
N TYR A 111 -6.16 -10.53 8.09
CA TYR A 111 -7.16 -11.48 8.59
C TYR A 111 -8.07 -10.70 9.52
N CYS A 112 -9.36 -10.63 9.20
CA CYS A 112 -10.33 -9.80 9.90
C CYS A 112 -11.49 -10.62 10.42
N ARG A 113 -11.85 -10.46 11.70
CA ARG A 113 -13.03 -11.08 12.33
C ARG A 113 -13.64 -10.10 13.33
N GLY A 114 -14.67 -9.41 12.91
CA GLY A 114 -15.34 -8.39 13.74
C GLY A 114 -14.35 -7.25 14.13
N LYS A 115 -14.00 -7.20 15.42
CA LYS A 115 -13.08 -6.19 15.96
C LYS A 115 -11.63 -6.64 16.03
N GLU A 116 -11.33 -7.88 15.67
CA GLU A 116 -9.99 -8.45 15.69
C GLU A 116 -9.39 -8.44 14.29
N VAL A 117 -8.17 -7.98 14.17
CA VAL A 117 -7.45 -7.96 12.90
C VAL A 117 -6.01 -8.38 13.11
N ARG A 118 -5.50 -9.27 12.26
CA ARG A 118 -4.08 -9.56 12.15
C ARG A 118 -3.58 -9.15 10.78
N ALA A 119 -2.58 -8.30 10.74
CA ALA A 119 -1.86 -7.94 9.53
C ALA A 119 -0.54 -8.72 9.46
N THR A 120 -0.23 -9.30 8.30
CA THR A 120 1.07 -9.88 8.01
C THR A 120 1.65 -9.20 6.79
N THR A 121 2.97 -8.98 6.79
CA THR A 121 3.62 -8.35 5.64
C THR A 121 5.09 -8.74 5.56
N ASP A 122 5.61 -8.86 4.32
CA ASP A 122 6.98 -9.21 4.04
C ASP A 122 7.68 -8.07 3.32
N ALA A 123 8.74 -7.56 3.96
CA ALA A 123 9.73 -6.69 3.35
C ALA A 123 10.97 -7.49 2.96
N LEU A 124 11.95 -6.88 2.31
CA LEU A 124 13.17 -7.59 1.91
C LEU A 124 14.01 -8.10 3.10
N THR A 125 14.01 -7.35 4.20
CA THR A 125 14.87 -7.63 5.36
C THR A 125 14.11 -8.18 6.56
N TYR A 126 12.79 -8.00 6.61
CA TYR A 126 11.98 -8.40 7.75
C TYR A 126 10.60 -8.92 7.35
N HIS A 127 10.08 -9.79 8.21
CA HIS A 127 8.68 -10.21 8.25
C HIS A 127 8.01 -9.56 9.46
N LEU A 128 6.78 -9.08 9.27
CA LEU A 128 6.02 -8.40 10.31
C LEU A 128 4.65 -9.05 10.47
N GLU A 129 4.28 -9.27 11.72
CA GLU A 129 2.94 -9.67 12.14
C GLU A 129 2.43 -8.68 13.17
N ASN A 130 1.23 -8.17 12.97
CA ASN A 130 0.60 -7.24 13.88
C ASN A 130 -0.86 -7.64 14.14
N TYR A 131 -1.15 -8.12 15.32
CA TYR A 131 -2.51 -8.37 15.79
C TYR A 131 -3.01 -7.16 16.57
N PHE A 132 -4.23 -6.76 16.32
CA PHE A 132 -4.90 -5.70 17.06
C PHE A 132 -6.37 -6.04 17.34
N ASN A 133 -6.80 -5.79 18.58
CA ASN A 133 -8.19 -5.94 18.99
C ASN A 133 -8.78 -4.56 19.30
N ASN A 134 -9.66 -4.09 18.42
CA ASN A 134 -10.30 -2.78 18.53
C ASN A 134 -11.32 -2.69 19.69
N ALA A 135 -11.72 -3.81 20.31
CA ALA A 135 -12.58 -3.77 21.49
C ALA A 135 -11.81 -3.45 22.78
N THR A 136 -10.56 -3.93 22.86
CA THR A 136 -9.69 -3.75 24.01
C THR A 136 -8.65 -2.66 23.80
N ASN A 137 -8.51 -2.16 22.58
CA ASN A 137 -7.46 -1.23 22.13
C ASN A 137 -6.03 -1.75 22.40
N LYS A 138 -5.85 -3.07 22.33
CA LYS A 138 -4.55 -3.71 22.57
C LYS A 138 -4.07 -4.47 21.34
N GLY A 139 -2.77 -4.46 21.16
CA GLY A 139 -2.12 -5.18 20.09
C GLY A 139 -0.89 -5.97 20.54
N LEU A 140 -0.47 -6.88 19.67
CA LEU A 140 0.75 -7.66 19.76
C LEU A 140 1.45 -7.60 18.42
N LEU A 141 2.67 -7.08 18.40
CA LEU A 141 3.46 -6.96 17.20
C LEU A 141 4.71 -7.84 17.29
N ARG A 142 5.01 -8.51 16.18
CA ARG A 142 6.24 -9.28 15.98
C ARG A 142 6.93 -8.80 14.72
N ILE A 143 8.22 -8.48 14.83
CA ILE A 143 9.11 -8.24 13.70
C ILE A 143 10.21 -9.29 13.75
N ALA A 144 10.39 -10.02 12.65
CA ALA A 144 11.42 -11.05 12.53
C ALA A 144 12.33 -10.73 11.35
N SER A 145 13.62 -10.97 11.49
CA SER A 145 14.56 -10.83 10.37
C SER A 145 14.33 -11.95 9.33
N GLN A 146 14.47 -11.60 8.05
CA GLN A 146 14.47 -12.56 6.93
C GLN A 146 15.80 -13.29 6.77
N SER A 147 16.89 -12.78 7.37
CA SER A 147 18.25 -13.28 7.14
C SER A 147 18.86 -14.02 8.34
N VAL A 148 18.40 -13.70 9.55
CA VAL A 148 18.92 -14.29 10.80
C VAL A 148 17.77 -14.68 11.73
N PRO A 149 17.94 -15.69 12.61
CA PRO A 149 16.87 -16.16 13.51
C PRO A 149 16.66 -15.21 14.69
N GLN A 150 16.44 -13.93 14.41
CA GLN A 150 16.20 -12.89 15.40
C GLN A 150 14.83 -12.26 15.19
N ASN A 151 14.17 -11.94 16.30
CA ASN A 151 12.89 -11.23 16.29
C ASN A 151 12.76 -10.34 17.53
N VAL A 152 11.82 -9.41 17.45
CA VAL A 152 11.34 -8.62 18.58
C VAL A 152 9.82 -8.73 18.62
N ASN A 153 9.28 -8.97 19.83
CA ASN A 153 7.84 -9.05 20.08
C ASN A 153 7.49 -8.05 21.15
N TYR A 154 6.39 -7.33 20.99
CA TYR A 154 5.92 -6.42 22.02
C TYR A 154 4.41 -6.22 21.97
N THR A 155 3.85 -6.00 23.17
CA THR A 155 2.47 -5.54 23.32
C THR A 155 2.43 -4.02 23.30
N TYR A 156 1.30 -3.48 22.83
CA TYR A 156 1.04 -2.04 22.79
C TYR A 156 -0.46 -1.77 22.97
N ASP A 157 -0.81 -0.53 23.29
CA ASP A 157 -2.17 -0.01 23.26
C ASP A 157 -2.37 1.01 22.13
N ALA A 158 -3.62 1.46 21.89
CA ALA A 158 -3.93 2.41 20.82
C ALA A 158 -3.17 3.74 20.95
N ALA A 159 -2.92 4.22 22.18
CA ALA A 159 -2.17 5.46 22.38
C ALA A 159 -0.69 5.31 21.99
N SER A 160 -0.13 4.10 22.18
CA SER A 160 1.23 3.76 21.76
C SER A 160 1.33 3.61 20.24
N VAL A 161 0.26 3.14 19.57
CA VAL A 161 0.24 2.93 18.10
C VAL A 161 0.48 4.22 17.36
N GLU A 162 -0.21 5.30 17.74
CA GLU A 162 -0.06 6.61 17.11
C GLU A 162 1.38 7.15 17.19
N ARG A 163 2.16 6.68 18.17
CA ARG A 163 3.54 7.13 18.40
C ARG A 163 4.60 6.26 17.74
N SER A 164 4.34 4.97 17.53
CA SER A 164 5.40 4.01 17.18
C SER A 164 5.28 3.39 15.79
N TRP A 165 4.07 3.17 15.30
CA TRP A 165 3.82 2.41 14.09
C TRP A 165 3.59 3.31 12.88
N GLN A 166 2.81 4.36 13.07
CA GLN A 166 2.45 5.30 12.03
C GLN A 166 3.30 6.55 12.18
N SER A 167 4.44 6.56 11.52
CA SER A 167 5.39 7.68 11.56
C SER A 167 4.81 8.98 10.98
N ILE A 168 3.74 8.86 10.19
CA ILE A 168 3.08 10.00 9.55
C ILE A 168 1.64 10.07 10.07
N VAL A 169 1.31 11.16 10.76
CA VAL A 169 -0.04 11.44 11.25
C VAL A 169 -0.62 12.60 10.46
N VAL A 170 -1.76 12.36 9.82
CA VAL A 170 -2.49 13.35 9.02
C VAL A 170 -3.67 13.89 9.82
N THR A 171 -3.61 15.18 10.17
CA THR A 171 -4.63 15.86 10.96
C THR A 171 -5.27 17.01 10.18
N THR A 172 -6.48 17.38 10.54
CA THR A 172 -7.15 18.57 9.98
C THR A 172 -6.47 19.88 10.39
N THR A 173 -5.62 19.87 11.40
CA THR A 173 -4.77 21.01 11.76
C THR A 173 -3.77 21.33 10.67
N ASP A 174 -3.11 20.32 10.12
CA ASP A 174 -2.05 20.47 9.14
C ASP A 174 -2.55 20.40 7.70
N TYR A 175 -3.71 19.79 7.46
CA TYR A 175 -4.23 19.55 6.11
C TYR A 175 -5.59 20.20 5.87
N THR A 176 -5.77 20.68 4.64
CA THR A 176 -7.08 20.99 4.09
C THR A 176 -7.69 19.72 3.54
N VAL A 177 -8.89 19.37 4.01
CA VAL A 177 -9.60 18.14 3.64
C VAL A 177 -10.71 18.48 2.65
N ARG A 178 -10.76 17.80 1.53
CA ARG A 178 -11.79 17.95 0.49
C ARG A 178 -12.38 16.60 0.11
N PRO A 179 -13.59 16.27 0.54
CA PRO A 179 -14.35 15.18 -0.07
C PRO A 179 -14.59 15.50 -1.55
N THR A 180 -14.50 14.50 -2.41
CA THR A 180 -14.78 14.63 -3.85
C THR A 180 -16.02 13.82 -4.23
N THR A 181 -16.52 14.00 -5.45
CA THR A 181 -17.57 13.15 -6.03
C THR A 181 -17.00 11.94 -6.77
N GLU A 182 -15.67 11.79 -6.79
CA GLU A 182 -14.99 10.72 -7.49
C GLU A 182 -15.17 9.40 -6.74
N THR A 183 -15.69 8.39 -7.44
CA THR A 183 -15.93 7.06 -6.91
C THR A 183 -15.28 6.02 -7.81
N GLU A 184 -14.77 4.94 -7.21
CA GLU A 184 -14.12 3.83 -7.92
C GLU A 184 -14.38 2.52 -7.19
N LEU A 185 -14.36 1.40 -7.91
CA LEU A 185 -14.34 0.07 -7.29
C LEU A 185 -12.91 -0.30 -6.95
N VAL A 186 -12.59 -0.40 -5.65
CA VAL A 186 -11.30 -0.87 -5.17
C VAL A 186 -11.49 -2.27 -4.58
N ALA A 187 -10.84 -3.26 -5.16
CA ALA A 187 -11.01 -4.67 -4.80
C ALA A 187 -12.49 -5.13 -4.74
N GLY A 188 -13.33 -4.56 -5.60
CA GLY A 188 -14.77 -4.84 -5.68
C GLY A 188 -15.66 -4.00 -4.77
N TYR A 189 -15.12 -3.13 -3.93
CA TYR A 189 -15.86 -2.28 -3.00
C TYR A 189 -16.00 -0.85 -3.53
N PRO A 190 -17.21 -0.27 -3.60
CA PRO A 190 -17.41 1.12 -3.95
C PRO A 190 -16.67 2.02 -2.96
N SER A 191 -15.76 2.81 -3.46
CA SER A 191 -14.91 3.67 -2.64
C SER A 191 -14.99 5.11 -3.13
N GLN A 192 -15.13 6.04 -2.18
CA GLN A 192 -15.19 7.48 -2.44
C GLN A 192 -13.87 8.12 -2.06
N LYS A 193 -13.42 9.07 -2.89
CA LYS A 193 -12.16 9.77 -2.69
C LYS A 193 -12.32 11.01 -1.81
N THR A 194 -11.39 11.15 -0.86
CA THR A 194 -11.14 12.39 -0.11
C THR A 194 -9.71 12.82 -0.38
N THR A 195 -9.49 14.10 -0.70
CA THR A 195 -8.14 14.65 -0.92
C THR A 195 -7.72 15.47 0.29
N TYR A 196 -6.50 15.23 0.76
CA TYR A 196 -5.83 15.98 1.81
C TYR A 196 -4.69 16.77 1.18
N THR A 197 -4.62 18.07 1.43
CA THR A 197 -3.52 18.94 0.94
C THR A 197 -2.91 19.67 2.11
N ILE A 198 -1.60 19.59 2.25
CA ILE A 198 -0.90 20.25 3.36
C ILE A 198 -1.12 21.76 3.31
N LYS A 199 -1.40 22.37 4.46
CA LYS A 199 -1.60 23.81 4.57
C LYS A 199 -0.25 24.55 4.44
N PRO A 200 -0.23 25.73 3.83
CA PRO A 200 0.96 26.57 3.82
C PRO A 200 1.49 26.83 5.24
N GLY A 201 2.79 26.64 5.45
CA GLY A 201 3.43 26.89 6.74
C GLY A 201 3.25 25.77 7.78
N ALA A 202 2.57 24.67 7.46
CA ALA A 202 2.52 23.52 8.37
C ALA A 202 3.93 22.97 8.62
N ALA A 203 4.24 22.66 9.88
CA ALA A 203 5.54 22.11 10.25
C ALA A 203 5.82 20.78 9.51
N GLY A 204 7.04 20.60 9.00
CA GLY A 204 7.44 19.42 8.25
C GLY A 204 6.95 19.37 6.79
N SER A 205 6.36 20.46 6.28
CA SER A 205 5.90 20.57 4.88
C SER A 205 7.03 20.83 3.88
N THR A 206 8.21 21.23 4.35
CA THR A 206 9.39 21.48 3.54
C THR A 206 10.51 20.51 3.92
N PRO A 207 11.32 20.06 2.94
CA PRO A 207 12.54 19.31 3.24
C PRO A 207 13.49 20.11 4.13
N GLU A 208 14.10 19.47 5.13
CA GLU A 208 15.06 20.11 6.04
C GLU A 208 16.47 20.23 5.42
N GLY A 209 16.70 19.58 4.26
CA GLY A 209 17.98 19.62 3.55
C GLY A 209 17.89 19.07 2.13
N PRO A 210 18.97 19.26 1.33
CA PRO A 210 19.05 18.74 -0.04
C PRO A 210 18.89 17.22 -0.08
N GLY A 211 18.01 16.73 -0.94
CA GLY A 211 17.75 15.29 -1.12
C GLY A 211 16.92 14.65 0.00
N GLN A 212 16.46 15.40 0.98
CA GLN A 212 15.55 14.92 2.00
C GLN A 212 14.09 15.05 1.52
N LEU A 213 13.25 14.11 1.97
CA LEU A 213 11.80 14.24 1.81
C LEU A 213 11.25 15.11 2.95
N PRO A 214 10.14 15.83 2.69
CA PRO A 214 9.41 16.45 3.78
C PRO A 214 8.99 15.39 4.79
N SER A 215 9.03 15.73 6.07
CA SER A 215 8.59 14.81 7.14
C SER A 215 7.08 14.55 7.10
N LYS A 216 6.33 15.42 6.40
CA LYS A 216 4.90 15.24 6.11
C LYS A 216 4.66 15.22 4.60
N PRO A 217 3.79 14.34 4.10
CA PRO A 217 3.41 14.34 2.70
C PRO A 217 2.74 15.66 2.30
N VAL A 218 2.97 16.09 1.07
CA VAL A 218 2.38 17.34 0.55
C VAL A 218 0.90 17.18 0.21
N ALA A 219 0.48 15.97 -0.13
CA ALA A 219 -0.92 15.64 -0.37
C ALA A 219 -1.17 14.14 -0.18
N LEU A 220 -2.44 13.78 0.05
CA LEU A 220 -2.90 12.40 0.03
C LEU A 220 -4.24 12.32 -0.72
N ASP A 221 -4.45 11.24 -1.46
CA ASP A 221 -5.74 10.82 -1.96
C ASP A 221 -6.14 9.55 -1.18
N VAL A 222 -7.25 9.63 -0.46
CA VAL A 222 -7.76 8.58 0.42
C VAL A 222 -9.08 8.06 -0.12
N TRP A 223 -9.13 6.79 -0.45
CA TRP A 223 -10.33 6.11 -0.93
C TRP A 223 -10.93 5.29 0.20
N THR A 224 -12.16 5.58 0.57
CA THR A 224 -12.85 4.89 1.67
C THR A 224 -14.13 4.23 1.20
N SER A 225 -14.47 3.08 1.77
CA SER A 225 -15.71 2.37 1.52
C SER A 225 -16.52 2.23 2.81
N LYS A 226 -17.83 2.49 2.71
CA LYS A 226 -18.77 2.29 3.82
C LYS A 226 -18.94 0.81 4.20
N GLN A 227 -18.69 -0.09 3.24
CA GLN A 227 -18.78 -1.53 3.46
C GLN A 227 -17.53 -2.13 4.10
N ILE A 228 -16.45 -1.36 4.22
CA ILE A 228 -15.19 -1.79 4.87
C ILE A 228 -15.12 -1.13 6.26
N PRO A 229 -14.89 -1.90 7.33
CA PRO A 229 -14.85 -1.34 8.68
C PRO A 229 -13.62 -0.45 8.92
N GLN A 230 -13.82 0.65 9.63
CA GLN A 230 -12.76 1.56 10.08
C GLN A 230 -11.64 0.84 10.83
N SER A 231 -11.97 -0.25 11.53
CA SER A 231 -11.01 -1.05 12.31
C SER A 231 -9.81 -1.55 11.50
N LEU A 232 -9.89 -1.57 10.17
CA LEU A 232 -8.78 -1.95 9.29
C LEU A 232 -7.78 -0.80 9.02
N ASN A 233 -8.11 0.43 9.40
CA ASN A 233 -7.27 1.59 9.09
C ASN A 233 -5.94 1.61 9.88
N PHE A 234 -5.80 0.82 10.94
CA PHE A 234 -4.54 0.67 11.66
C PHE A 234 -3.42 0.02 10.83
N ALA A 235 -3.78 -0.75 9.80
CA ALA A 235 -2.82 -1.46 8.96
C ALA A 235 -2.11 -0.58 7.92
N HIS A 236 -2.52 0.68 7.77
CA HIS A 236 -1.88 1.61 6.83
C HIS A 236 -0.61 2.22 7.41
N PRO A 237 0.39 2.53 6.56
CA PRO A 237 1.64 3.15 7.02
C PRO A 237 1.48 4.62 7.45
N VAL A 238 0.34 5.22 7.14
CA VAL A 238 0.01 6.61 7.48
C VAL A 238 -1.30 6.62 8.24
N TYR A 239 -1.33 7.28 9.37
CA TYR A 239 -2.57 7.47 10.13
C TYR A 239 -3.41 8.59 9.52
N VAL A 240 -4.62 8.25 9.10
CA VAL A 240 -5.65 9.19 8.63
C VAL A 240 -6.94 8.84 9.36
N ASN A 241 -7.53 9.81 10.04
CA ASN A 241 -8.79 9.60 10.76
C ASN A 241 -9.98 9.66 9.80
N GLU A 242 -10.27 8.53 9.16
CA GLU A 242 -11.43 8.34 8.30
C GLU A 242 -12.51 7.52 9.02
N ALA A 243 -13.78 7.89 8.84
CA ALA A 243 -14.90 7.18 9.48
C ALA A 243 -15.17 5.80 8.88
N ASN A 244 -14.75 5.57 7.64
CA ASN A 244 -14.92 4.32 6.91
C ASN A 244 -13.58 3.64 6.67
N GLY A 245 -13.59 2.37 6.28
CA GLY A 245 -12.36 1.65 5.95
C GLY A 245 -11.68 2.19 4.71
N ILE A 246 -10.39 2.45 4.81
CA ILE A 246 -9.53 2.91 3.72
C ILE A 246 -9.19 1.71 2.84
N THR A 247 -9.60 1.76 1.59
CA THR A 247 -9.35 0.72 0.58
C THR A 247 -8.13 1.02 -0.29
N ARG A 248 -7.84 2.33 -0.47
CA ARG A 248 -6.63 2.81 -1.15
C ARG A 248 -6.17 4.12 -0.52
N LEU A 249 -4.87 4.26 -0.38
CA LEU A 249 -4.18 5.47 0.08
C LEU A 249 -3.05 5.78 -0.89
N VAL A 250 -3.06 6.98 -1.48
CA VAL A 250 -1.96 7.48 -2.30
C VAL A 250 -1.35 8.68 -1.58
N VAL A 251 -0.07 8.58 -1.28
CA VAL A 251 0.70 9.60 -0.54
C VAL A 251 1.65 10.26 -1.50
N TYR A 252 1.63 11.58 -1.59
CA TYR A 252 2.48 12.39 -2.45
C TYR A 252 3.52 13.15 -1.63
N PHE A 253 4.79 13.01 -1.99
CA PHE A 253 5.92 13.63 -1.30
C PHE A 253 6.44 14.88 -2.01
N ASP A 254 5.97 15.16 -3.22
CA ASP A 254 6.29 16.36 -4.00
C ASP A 254 5.04 17.02 -4.57
N LYS A 255 5.13 18.33 -4.87
CA LYS A 255 4.02 19.13 -5.40
C LYS A 255 3.61 18.69 -6.80
N GLU A 256 4.55 18.17 -7.58
CA GLU A 256 4.35 17.66 -8.93
C GLU A 256 3.71 16.27 -8.94
N ARG A 257 3.51 15.66 -7.75
CA ARG A 257 2.92 14.31 -7.55
C ARG A 257 3.68 13.18 -8.28
N LYS A 258 4.97 13.38 -8.51
CA LYS A 258 5.83 12.37 -9.16
C LYS A 258 6.38 11.35 -8.16
N GLN A 259 6.67 11.80 -6.94
CA GLN A 259 7.13 10.93 -5.86
C GLN A 259 5.93 10.52 -5.02
N GLN A 260 5.48 9.30 -5.23
CA GLN A 260 4.27 8.80 -4.58
C GLN A 260 4.46 7.37 -4.04
N MET A 261 3.73 7.09 -2.96
CA MET A 261 3.52 5.75 -2.44
C MET A 261 2.03 5.43 -2.52
N ARG A 262 1.69 4.25 -3.01
CA ARG A 262 0.32 3.75 -3.06
C ARG A 262 0.20 2.50 -2.23
N TYR A 263 -0.70 2.52 -1.27
CA TYR A 263 -1.21 1.35 -0.57
C TYR A 263 -2.62 1.05 -1.06
N GLU A 264 -2.93 -0.19 -1.39
CA GLU A 264 -4.27 -0.55 -1.86
C GLU A 264 -4.64 -1.99 -1.51
N PHE A 265 -5.93 -2.23 -1.33
CA PHE A 265 -6.49 -3.56 -1.33
C PHE A 265 -6.50 -4.09 -2.77
N THR A 266 -5.99 -5.30 -2.96
CA THR A 266 -5.95 -5.94 -4.29
C THR A 266 -6.98 -7.05 -4.40
N ASN A 267 -7.35 -7.66 -3.28
CA ASN A 267 -8.35 -8.71 -3.22
C ASN A 267 -9.01 -8.74 -1.85
N VAL A 268 -10.33 -8.94 -1.81
CA VAL A 268 -11.10 -9.09 -0.58
C VAL A 268 -11.93 -10.36 -0.69
N GLN A 269 -11.75 -11.28 0.25
CA GLN A 269 -12.45 -12.56 0.31
C GLN A 269 -13.25 -12.64 1.60
N ALA A 270 -14.56 -12.55 1.52
CA ALA A 270 -15.44 -12.81 2.65
C ALA A 270 -15.46 -14.32 2.91
N LYS A 271 -14.80 -14.76 3.98
CA LYS A 271 -14.72 -16.16 4.41
C LYS A 271 -14.47 -16.27 5.90
N PRO A 272 -14.77 -17.42 6.53
CA PRO A 272 -14.44 -17.64 7.94
C PRO A 272 -12.95 -17.42 8.24
N VAL A 273 -12.68 -16.73 9.35
CA VAL A 273 -11.35 -16.53 9.93
C VAL A 273 -11.30 -17.21 11.27
N THR A 274 -10.34 -18.10 11.46
CA THR A 274 -10.17 -18.93 12.66
C THR A 274 -9.29 -18.23 13.70
N ASP A 275 -9.25 -18.75 14.93
CA ASP A 275 -8.32 -18.27 15.96
C ASP A 275 -6.86 -18.45 15.54
N GLN A 276 -6.57 -19.50 14.76
CA GLN A 276 -5.23 -19.76 14.23
C GLN A 276 -4.81 -18.69 13.21
N ASP A 277 -5.75 -18.19 12.39
CA ASP A 277 -5.49 -17.11 11.44
C ASP A 277 -5.15 -15.79 12.14
N LEU A 278 -5.69 -15.57 13.35
CA LEU A 278 -5.47 -14.36 14.15
C LEU A 278 -4.26 -14.45 15.08
N LYS A 279 -3.68 -15.64 15.24
CA LYS A 279 -2.59 -15.87 16.19
C LYS A 279 -1.26 -15.34 15.68
N VAL A 280 -0.59 -14.51 16.49
CA VAL A 280 0.84 -14.17 16.32
C VAL A 280 1.65 -15.12 17.18
N THR A 281 2.55 -15.88 16.54
CA THR A 281 3.39 -16.85 17.26
C THR A 281 4.70 -16.19 17.71
N THR A 282 4.82 -15.95 19.00
CA THR A 282 6.02 -15.36 19.61
C THR A 282 6.97 -16.46 20.11
N THR A 283 8.25 -16.34 19.82
CA THR A 283 9.31 -17.28 20.23
C THR A 283 10.33 -16.66 21.19
N ALA A 284 10.23 -15.37 21.48
CA ALA A 284 11.11 -14.61 22.36
C ALA A 284 10.28 -13.94 23.45
N PRO A 285 10.91 -13.36 24.48
CA PRO A 285 10.20 -12.57 25.46
C PRO A 285 9.38 -11.47 24.78
N VAL A 286 8.16 -11.26 25.28
CA VAL A 286 7.28 -10.20 24.82
C VAL A 286 7.53 -8.97 25.70
N LEU A 287 8.00 -7.89 25.08
CA LEU A 287 8.23 -6.60 25.72
C LEU A 287 6.91 -5.82 25.87
N ASP A 288 6.91 -4.81 26.71
CA ASP A 288 5.79 -3.89 26.87
C ASP A 288 6.21 -2.51 26.30
N TYR A 289 5.54 -2.08 25.23
CA TYR A 289 5.92 -0.82 24.55
C TYR A 289 5.91 0.38 25.52
N ALA A 290 5.00 0.40 26.49
CA ALA A 290 4.92 1.50 27.45
C ALA A 290 6.17 1.62 28.35
N LYS A 291 6.87 0.49 28.57
CA LYS A 291 8.07 0.41 29.44
C LYS A 291 9.36 0.33 28.65
N ASP A 292 9.34 -0.38 27.52
CA ASP A 292 10.55 -0.84 26.82
C ASP A 292 10.75 -0.14 25.47
N ALA A 293 10.09 1.00 25.22
CA ALA A 293 10.04 1.66 23.92
C ALA A 293 11.43 1.88 23.28
N ALA A 294 12.42 2.33 24.05
CA ALA A 294 13.77 2.56 23.55
C ALA A 294 14.45 1.24 23.12
N GLN A 295 14.32 0.18 23.90
CA GLN A 295 14.87 -1.13 23.57
C GLN A 295 14.19 -1.73 22.34
N ILE A 296 12.85 -1.60 22.25
CA ILE A 296 12.05 -2.04 21.09
C ILE A 296 12.53 -1.28 19.84
N GLY A 297 12.66 0.03 19.92
CA GLY A 297 13.14 0.87 18.83
C GLY A 297 14.51 0.44 18.30
N MET A 298 15.50 0.28 19.19
CA MET A 298 16.86 -0.16 18.79
C MET A 298 16.85 -1.55 18.15
N LYS A 299 16.14 -2.53 18.73
CA LYS A 299 16.05 -3.89 18.19
C LYS A 299 15.34 -3.90 16.83
N THR A 300 14.25 -3.15 16.70
CA THR A 300 13.51 -3.04 15.44
C THR A 300 14.38 -2.45 14.34
N MET A 301 15.09 -1.36 14.61
CA MET A 301 16.02 -0.75 13.66
C MET A 301 17.12 -1.74 13.25
N ALA A 302 17.73 -2.43 14.19
CA ALA A 302 18.74 -3.43 13.89
C ALA A 302 18.20 -4.55 12.97
N LEU A 303 17.00 -5.06 13.21
CA LEU A 303 16.36 -6.07 12.37
C LEU A 303 16.04 -5.55 10.97
N MET A 304 15.49 -4.35 10.87
CA MET A 304 15.07 -3.75 9.60
C MET A 304 16.26 -3.44 8.70
N PHE A 305 17.39 -3.00 9.25
CA PHE A 305 18.60 -2.68 8.48
C PHE A 305 19.58 -3.86 8.34
N GLY A 306 19.22 -5.06 8.78
CA GLY A 306 20.07 -6.24 8.67
C GLY A 306 21.30 -6.23 9.59
N GLY A 307 21.36 -5.30 10.53
CA GLY A 307 22.45 -5.13 11.49
C GLY A 307 22.10 -5.65 12.87
N GLY A 308 22.03 -6.98 13.04
CA GLY A 308 22.25 -7.52 14.38
C GLY A 308 23.71 -7.32 14.79
N PRO A 309 24.05 -7.08 16.09
CA PRO A 309 25.43 -7.08 16.49
C PRO A 309 26.03 -8.42 16.09
N LYS A 310 27.06 -8.40 15.21
CA LYS A 310 27.88 -9.57 15.04
C LYS A 310 28.36 -9.92 16.46
N ALA A 311 27.97 -11.08 16.94
CA ALA A 311 28.62 -11.64 18.12
C ALA A 311 30.12 -11.59 17.82
N SER A 312 30.84 -10.72 18.48
CA SER A 312 32.28 -10.73 18.45
C SER A 312 32.67 -12.11 18.96
N SER A 313 33.06 -12.99 18.05
CA SER A 313 33.80 -14.18 18.43
C SER A 313 35.13 -13.67 18.97
N ASN A 314 35.19 -13.36 20.25
CA ASN A 314 36.42 -13.37 20.97
C ASN A 314 36.87 -14.83 21.00
N SER A 315 37.59 -15.24 19.99
CA SER A 315 38.54 -16.33 20.09
C SER A 315 39.76 -15.75 20.80
N ASP A 316 39.70 -15.74 22.13
CA ASP A 316 40.91 -15.70 22.93
C ASP A 316 41.65 -17.02 22.71
N GLU A 317 42.75 -16.99 21.94
CA GLU A 317 43.89 -17.86 22.07
C GLU A 317 44.95 -17.16 22.93
#